data_d1a69aa2b77cd9beb85d0f655d710271
#
_entry.id   d1a69aa2b77cd9beb85d0f655d710271
#
_cell.length_a   1.000
_cell.length_b   1.000
_cell.length_c   1.000
_cell.angle_alpha   90.00
_cell.angle_beta   90.00
_cell.angle_gamma   90.00
#
_symmetry.space_group_name_H-M   'P 1'
#
loop_
_entity.id
_entity.type
_entity.pdbx_description
1 polymer ?
#
loop_
_entity_poly.entity_id
_entity_poly.type
_entity_poly.pdbx_seq_one_letter_code
_entity_poly.pdbx_strand_id
1 'polypeptide(L)'
;MDRLKLIKNLKNSMTKIFFFMSLLSANIYAKPNIILIFVDDLGYCDSEIYGCEEIKTPNIKKLADSGVSFSAGYVTSPVCSPSRASLLTGKYQQRFGHEFLPDAVPQKKAGLPIDQITIADKLQDLGYVTGLVGKWHLGTRDEYHPLNRGFDYFYGLLTEGSDYLDPTNPDARIIYRKWRGEYPPRINSSSELWSGRDSDSIFENKEKLVEERYLTDAFTSKATSFISEHKSEPFFLYLPYTAPHGPLQTTQYYYDKYKSVKNESQRIYAAMIDALDSGIGVIIDTLEQHDLINDTLIFLISDNGGGVADYGSNFPFRLGKHTLFEGGVRVPFVM
;
A
#
# COMPACT_ATOMS: atom_id res chain seq x y z
N MET A 1 -1.63 58.86 -44.91
CA MET A 1 -1.00 58.15 -43.76
C MET A 1 -1.95 57.00 -43.34
N ASP A 2 -1.75 56.05 -43.64
CA ASP A 2 -1.27 54.77 -44.02
C ASP A 2 -2.20 53.68 -43.44
N ARG A 3 -3.21 53.30 -44.25
CA ARG A 3 -4.01 52.10 -43.98
C ARG A 3 -3.15 50.84 -43.73
N LEU A 4 -1.99 50.79 -44.39
CA LEU A 4 -1.03 49.68 -44.23
C LEU A 4 -0.33 49.67 -42.86
N LYS A 5 -0.01 50.84 -42.26
CA LYS A 5 0.55 50.92 -40.90
C LYS A 5 -0.46 50.54 -39.84
N LEU A 6 -1.75 50.91 -40.03
CA LEU A 6 -2.81 50.58 -39.12
C LEU A 6 -3.06 49.05 -39.08
N ILE A 7 -3.09 48.40 -40.25
CA ILE A 7 -3.25 46.92 -40.37
C ILE A 7 -2.06 46.18 -39.76
N LYS A 8 -0.83 46.68 -39.95
CA LYS A 8 0.38 46.07 -39.37
C LYS A 8 0.39 46.18 -37.83
N ASN A 9 -0.05 47.31 -37.28
CA ASN A 9 -0.16 47.53 -35.84
C ASN A 9 -1.27 46.70 -35.23
N LEU A 10 -2.43 46.53 -35.90
CA LEU A 10 -3.50 45.64 -35.47
C LEU A 10 -3.08 44.16 -35.46
N LYS A 11 -2.39 43.67 -36.51
CA LYS A 11 -1.86 42.30 -36.55
C LYS A 11 -0.85 42.07 -35.44
N ASN A 12 0.10 42.98 -35.19
CA ASN A 12 1.07 42.86 -34.09
C ASN A 12 0.40 42.89 -32.70
N SER A 13 -0.66 43.70 -32.54
CA SER A 13 -1.42 43.72 -31.27
C SER A 13 -2.23 42.45 -31.06
N MET A 14 -2.88 41.92 -32.10
CA MET A 14 -3.60 40.64 -32.03
C MET A 14 -2.66 39.46 -31.75
N THR A 15 -1.48 39.42 -32.35
CA THR A 15 -0.48 38.36 -32.09
C THR A 15 0.02 38.44 -30.67
N LYS A 16 0.23 39.62 -30.10
CA LYS A 16 0.61 39.80 -28.69
C LYS A 16 -0.53 39.39 -27.72
N ILE A 17 -1.75 39.73 -28.06
CA ILE A 17 -2.95 39.30 -27.26
C ILE A 17 -3.13 37.79 -27.32
N PHE A 18 -2.96 37.14 -28.47
CA PHE A 18 -3.02 35.70 -28.61
C PHE A 18 -1.89 35.01 -27.84
N PHE A 19 -0.68 35.53 -27.87
CA PHE A 19 0.46 35.03 -27.11
C PHE A 19 0.26 35.21 -25.59
N PHE A 20 -0.34 36.33 -25.17
CA PHE A 20 -0.68 36.57 -23.76
C PHE A 20 -1.86 35.73 -23.27
N MET A 21 -2.86 35.48 -24.13
CA MET A 21 -3.95 34.57 -23.81
C MET A 21 -3.49 33.11 -23.74
N SER A 22 -2.51 32.68 -24.54
CA SER A 22 -1.92 31.34 -24.44
C SER A 22 -1.05 31.13 -23.17
N LEU A 23 -0.52 32.22 -22.59
CA LEU A 23 0.19 32.21 -21.31
C LEU A 23 -0.76 32.24 -20.10
N LEU A 24 -1.97 32.79 -20.28
CA LEU A 24 -3.01 32.81 -19.21
C LEU A 24 -3.80 31.50 -19.10
N SER A 25 -3.76 30.64 -20.11
CA SER A 25 -4.39 29.31 -20.08
C SER A 25 -3.55 28.22 -19.41
N ALA A 26 -2.35 28.55 -18.90
CA ALA A 26 -1.45 27.57 -18.28
C ALA A 26 -1.59 27.43 -16.75
N ASN A 27 -2.57 28.08 -16.12
CA ASN A 27 -2.97 27.75 -14.74
C ASN A 27 -4.17 26.79 -14.73
N ILE A 28 -4.12 25.74 -15.53
CA ILE A 28 -4.87 24.53 -15.19
C ILE A 28 -4.10 23.97 -13.99
N TYR A 29 -4.70 24.04 -12.81
CA TYR A 29 -4.20 23.32 -11.63
C TYR A 29 -3.95 21.89 -12.07
N ALA A 30 -2.67 21.51 -12.22
CA ALA A 30 -2.32 20.14 -12.53
C ALA A 30 -2.91 19.28 -11.41
N LYS A 31 -3.64 18.24 -11.77
CA LYS A 31 -4.18 17.29 -10.79
C LYS A 31 -2.99 16.63 -10.10
N PRO A 32 -2.90 16.65 -8.77
CA PRO A 32 -1.79 15.99 -8.09
C PRO A 32 -1.87 14.48 -8.30
N ASN A 33 -0.74 13.83 -8.39
CA ASN A 33 -0.67 12.38 -8.25
C ASN A 33 -1.08 11.98 -6.84
N ILE A 34 -1.57 10.77 -6.67
CA ILE A 34 -1.99 10.26 -5.37
C ILE A 34 -1.38 8.88 -5.17
N ILE A 35 -0.62 8.71 -4.10
CA ILE A 35 -0.11 7.41 -3.66
C ILE A 35 -0.70 7.10 -2.29
N LEU A 36 -1.42 6.00 -2.19
CA LEU A 36 -1.99 5.51 -0.95
C LEU A 36 -1.27 4.23 -0.53
N ILE A 37 -0.26 4.38 0.33
CA ILE A 37 0.47 3.28 0.94
C ILE A 37 -0.36 2.75 2.11
N PHE A 38 -0.80 1.50 2.02
CA PHE A 38 -1.63 0.87 3.02
C PHE A 38 -0.92 -0.35 3.57
N VAL A 39 -0.54 -0.29 4.85
CA VAL A 39 0.35 -1.27 5.47
C VAL A 39 -0.48 -2.30 6.24
N ASP A 40 -0.16 -3.58 6.08
CA ASP A 40 -0.90 -4.67 6.71
C ASP A 40 -0.33 -5.00 8.09
N ASP A 41 -1.11 -4.78 9.15
CA ASP A 41 -0.78 -5.09 10.55
C ASP A 41 0.36 -4.25 11.17
N LEU A 42 0.65 -3.04 10.68
CA LEU A 42 1.66 -2.18 11.31
C LEU A 42 1.11 -1.57 12.60
N GLY A 43 1.73 -1.89 13.72
CA GLY A 43 1.36 -1.33 15.02
C GLY A 43 1.75 0.14 15.18
N TYR A 44 1.07 0.83 16.09
CA TYR A 44 1.30 2.26 16.37
C TYR A 44 2.75 2.57 16.76
N CYS A 45 3.41 1.65 17.46
CA CYS A 45 4.78 1.77 17.93
C CYS A 45 5.79 0.92 17.12
N ASP A 46 5.43 0.50 15.92
CA ASP A 46 6.32 -0.26 15.04
C ASP A 46 7.13 0.65 14.08
N SER A 47 7.06 1.97 14.30
CA SER A 47 7.81 2.98 13.54
C SER A 47 8.28 4.12 14.41
N GLU A 48 9.26 4.89 13.92
CA GLU A 48 9.81 6.05 14.65
C GLU A 48 8.88 7.28 14.69
N ILE A 49 7.73 7.24 14.01
CA ILE A 49 6.84 8.41 13.84
C ILE A 49 6.36 8.97 15.20
N TYR A 50 6.08 8.09 16.14
CA TYR A 50 5.53 8.46 17.46
C TYR A 50 6.51 8.29 18.61
N GLY A 51 7.81 8.32 18.32
CA GLY A 51 8.88 8.28 19.32
C GLY A 51 9.27 6.89 19.79
N CYS A 52 8.89 5.84 19.07
CA CYS A 52 9.36 4.49 19.30
C CYS A 52 10.64 4.25 18.48
N GLU A 53 11.65 3.63 19.09
CA GLU A 53 12.98 3.52 18.49
C GLU A 53 13.49 2.08 18.34
N GLU A 54 12.66 1.09 18.68
CA GLU A 54 13.05 -0.31 18.64
C GLU A 54 13.28 -0.80 17.20
N ILE A 55 12.48 -0.31 16.26
CA ILE A 55 12.60 -0.59 14.83
C ILE A 55 12.89 0.72 14.10
N LYS A 56 13.96 0.74 13.32
CA LYS A 56 14.36 1.92 12.56
C LYS A 56 13.58 2.02 11.27
N THR A 57 12.93 3.16 11.08
CA THR A 57 12.09 3.48 9.90
C THR A 57 12.39 4.88 9.38
N PRO A 58 13.65 5.15 8.94
CA PRO A 58 14.08 6.49 8.57
C PRO A 58 13.32 7.08 7.38
N ASN A 59 12.84 6.25 6.44
CA ASN A 59 12.11 6.72 5.27
C ASN A 59 10.65 7.06 5.62
N ILE A 60 9.99 6.27 6.45
CA ILE A 60 8.67 6.59 7.01
C ILE A 60 8.77 7.86 7.85
N LYS A 61 9.85 8.00 8.62
CA LYS A 61 10.11 9.22 9.38
C LYS A 61 10.35 10.43 8.46
N LYS A 62 11.14 10.28 7.38
CA LYS A 62 11.34 11.35 6.37
C LYS A 62 9.99 11.82 5.81
N LEU A 63 9.10 10.89 5.48
CA LEU A 63 7.75 11.20 5.01
C LEU A 63 6.94 11.97 6.06
N ALA A 64 6.97 11.53 7.32
CA ALA A 64 6.29 12.19 8.43
C ALA A 64 6.83 13.59 8.70
N ASP A 65 8.15 13.78 8.65
CA ASP A 65 8.82 15.06 8.89
C ASP A 65 8.56 16.07 7.75
N SER A 66 8.30 15.58 6.52
CA SER A 66 7.99 16.44 5.36
C SER A 66 6.51 16.78 5.21
N GLY A 67 5.64 16.13 5.99
CA GLY A 67 4.21 16.25 5.89
C GLY A 67 3.51 16.42 7.25
N VAL A 68 2.45 15.68 7.46
CA VAL A 68 1.66 15.68 8.70
C VAL A 68 1.52 14.26 9.22
N SER A 69 1.89 14.04 10.48
CA SER A 69 1.60 12.80 11.21
C SER A 69 0.40 13.00 12.13
N PHE A 70 -0.57 12.09 12.06
CA PHE A 70 -1.80 12.15 12.85
C PHE A 70 -1.66 11.31 14.12
N SER A 71 -1.62 11.94 15.25
CA SER A 71 -1.55 11.25 16.56
C SER A 71 -2.84 10.49 16.91
N ALA A 72 -3.94 10.78 16.21
CA ALA A 72 -5.26 10.17 16.40
C ALA A 72 -5.87 9.76 15.05
N GLY A 73 -5.13 9.00 14.25
CA GLY A 73 -5.61 8.35 13.03
C GLY A 73 -6.36 7.06 13.37
N TYR A 74 -7.58 6.91 12.86
CA TYR A 74 -8.42 5.74 13.14
C TYR A 74 -8.86 5.04 11.86
N VAL A 75 -8.82 3.72 11.89
CA VAL A 75 -9.47 2.86 10.90
C VAL A 75 -10.83 2.40 11.43
N THR A 76 -11.70 1.94 10.55
CA THR A 76 -13.11 1.61 10.89
C THR A 76 -13.29 0.18 11.38
N SER A 77 -12.26 -0.63 11.29
CA SER A 77 -12.26 -2.03 11.71
C SER A 77 -10.88 -2.45 12.21
N PRO A 78 -10.81 -3.30 13.25
CA PRO A 78 -9.56 -3.89 13.70
C PRO A 78 -9.11 -5.09 12.87
N VAL A 79 -9.62 -5.23 11.63
CA VAL A 79 -9.37 -6.39 10.74
C VAL A 79 -9.25 -5.93 9.30
N CYS A 80 -8.33 -6.55 8.55
CA CYS A 80 -7.87 -6.15 7.23
C CYS A 80 -9.00 -5.90 6.21
N SER A 81 -9.77 -6.91 5.80
CA SER A 81 -10.73 -6.79 4.70
C SER A 81 -11.82 -5.75 4.96
N PRO A 82 -12.49 -5.71 6.12
CA PRO A 82 -13.45 -4.65 6.44
C PRO A 82 -12.85 -3.24 6.42
N SER A 83 -11.62 -3.08 6.93
CA SER A 83 -10.91 -1.80 6.89
C SER A 83 -10.59 -1.36 5.46
N ARG A 84 -10.13 -2.29 4.61
CA ARG A 84 -9.88 -2.04 3.18
C ARG A 84 -11.15 -1.65 2.44
N ALA A 85 -12.26 -2.33 2.73
CA ALA A 85 -13.56 -2.03 2.14
C ALA A 85 -14.03 -0.61 2.47
N SER A 86 -13.88 -0.18 3.73
CA SER A 86 -14.27 1.17 4.15
C SER A 86 -13.33 2.24 3.58
N LEU A 87 -12.02 2.00 3.56
CA LEU A 87 -11.05 2.92 2.98
C LEU A 87 -11.38 3.21 1.51
N LEU A 88 -11.54 2.15 0.70
CA LEU A 88 -11.75 2.31 -0.73
C LEU A 88 -13.12 2.85 -1.09
N THR A 89 -14.15 2.68 -0.24
CA THR A 89 -15.50 3.20 -0.50
C THR A 89 -15.79 4.54 0.16
N GLY A 90 -14.96 4.97 1.12
CA GLY A 90 -15.22 6.15 1.94
C GLY A 90 -16.44 6.02 2.84
N LYS A 91 -16.87 4.79 3.15
CA LYS A 91 -18.05 4.49 3.96
C LYS A 91 -17.71 3.50 5.06
N TYR A 92 -18.37 3.60 6.20
CA TYR A 92 -18.30 2.52 7.18
C TYR A 92 -18.80 1.20 6.57
N GLN A 93 -18.01 0.15 6.65
CA GLN A 93 -18.29 -1.16 6.03
C GLN A 93 -19.58 -1.81 6.54
N GLN A 94 -20.02 -1.49 7.75
CA GLN A 94 -21.31 -1.94 8.31
C GLN A 94 -22.51 -1.47 7.48
N ARG A 95 -22.37 -0.33 6.79
CA ARG A 95 -23.48 0.23 5.97
C ARG A 95 -23.79 -0.60 4.74
N PHE A 96 -22.87 -1.46 4.29
CA PHE A 96 -23.04 -2.35 3.15
C PHE A 96 -22.69 -3.81 3.48
N GLY A 97 -22.55 -4.14 4.78
CA GLY A 97 -22.46 -5.51 5.28
C GLY A 97 -21.13 -6.22 5.02
N HIS A 98 -20.02 -5.49 4.85
CA HIS A 98 -18.70 -6.11 4.66
C HIS A 98 -17.92 -6.20 5.98
N GLU A 99 -18.38 -7.06 6.90
CA GLU A 99 -17.79 -7.24 8.23
C GLU A 99 -17.15 -8.62 8.42
N PHE A 100 -16.59 -9.19 7.35
CA PHE A 100 -16.05 -10.56 7.31
C PHE A 100 -14.74 -10.59 6.49
N LEU A 101 -14.04 -11.70 6.61
CA LEU A 101 -12.91 -12.01 5.73
C LEU A 101 -13.42 -12.86 4.55
N PRO A 102 -13.29 -12.42 3.30
CA PRO A 102 -13.81 -13.14 2.14
C PRO A 102 -13.29 -14.57 2.02
N ASP A 103 -12.04 -14.79 2.42
CA ASP A 103 -11.39 -16.10 2.35
C ASP A 103 -11.95 -17.10 3.36
N ALA A 104 -12.56 -16.62 4.46
CA ALA A 104 -13.23 -17.43 5.45
C ALA A 104 -14.67 -17.85 5.04
N VAL A 105 -15.21 -17.23 3.99
CA VAL A 105 -16.56 -17.55 3.51
C VAL A 105 -16.52 -18.77 2.59
N PRO A 106 -17.37 -19.79 2.83
CA PRO A 106 -17.40 -20.97 1.99
C PRO A 106 -17.59 -20.66 0.50
N GLN A 107 -16.88 -21.40 -0.36
CA GLN A 107 -16.94 -21.30 -1.81
C GLN A 107 -16.43 -19.96 -2.39
N LYS A 108 -15.73 -19.15 -1.61
CA LYS A 108 -15.14 -17.87 -2.04
C LYS A 108 -16.18 -16.94 -2.70
N LYS A 109 -17.44 -16.97 -2.23
CA LYS A 109 -18.56 -16.21 -2.82
C LYS A 109 -18.70 -14.79 -2.30
N ALA A 110 -17.84 -14.39 -1.37
CA ALA A 110 -17.92 -13.09 -0.74
C ALA A 110 -16.83 -12.14 -1.27
N GLY A 111 -17.16 -10.87 -1.28
CA GLY A 111 -16.26 -9.80 -1.68
C GLY A 111 -16.90 -8.44 -1.42
N LEU A 112 -16.24 -7.38 -1.84
CA LEU A 112 -16.80 -6.02 -1.80
C LEU A 112 -18.05 -5.98 -2.68
N PRO A 113 -19.25 -5.65 -2.12
CA PRO A 113 -20.48 -5.63 -2.91
C PRO A 113 -20.32 -4.80 -4.19
N ILE A 114 -20.83 -5.32 -5.29
CA ILE A 114 -20.58 -4.76 -6.63
C ILE A 114 -21.26 -3.40 -6.86
N ASP A 115 -22.25 -3.04 -6.06
CA ASP A 115 -22.92 -1.75 -6.05
C ASP A 115 -22.13 -0.66 -5.29
N GLN A 116 -21.07 -1.04 -4.59
CA GLN A 116 -20.21 -0.06 -3.93
C GLN A 116 -19.20 0.53 -4.92
N ILE A 117 -19.18 1.84 -5.03
CA ILE A 117 -18.23 2.58 -5.85
C ILE A 117 -16.98 2.83 -5.02
N THR A 118 -15.80 2.57 -5.60
CA THR A 118 -14.51 2.80 -4.96
C THR A 118 -13.93 4.18 -5.27
N ILE A 119 -12.92 4.60 -4.51
CA ILE A 119 -12.13 5.79 -4.83
C ILE A 119 -11.43 5.65 -6.19
N ALA A 120 -11.02 4.42 -6.57
CA ALA A 120 -10.40 4.15 -7.87
C ALA A 120 -11.40 4.42 -9.02
N ASP A 121 -12.65 3.91 -8.92
CA ASP A 121 -13.71 4.23 -9.89
C ASP A 121 -13.87 5.76 -10.05
N LYS A 122 -13.88 6.50 -8.93
CA LYS A 122 -14.07 7.96 -8.95
C LYS A 122 -12.88 8.71 -9.55
N LEU A 123 -11.67 8.27 -9.27
CA LEU A 123 -10.48 8.90 -9.81
C LEU A 123 -10.31 8.57 -11.30
N GLN A 124 -10.67 7.36 -11.73
CA GLN A 124 -10.73 6.97 -13.15
C GLN A 124 -11.72 7.85 -13.91
N ASP A 125 -12.95 8.07 -13.37
CA ASP A 125 -13.94 9.01 -13.92
C ASP A 125 -13.39 10.43 -14.06
N LEU A 126 -12.43 10.81 -13.21
CA LEU A 126 -11.74 12.11 -13.26
C LEU A 126 -10.51 12.10 -14.18
N GLY A 127 -10.22 11.00 -14.88
CA GLY A 127 -9.11 10.88 -15.84
C GLY A 127 -7.75 10.64 -15.18
N TYR A 128 -7.73 10.00 -14.01
CA TYR A 128 -6.51 9.42 -13.46
C TYR A 128 -6.26 8.03 -14.06
N VAL A 129 -5.01 7.68 -14.30
CA VAL A 129 -4.60 6.29 -14.46
C VAL A 129 -4.51 5.66 -13.08
N THR A 130 -5.13 4.50 -12.90
CA THR A 130 -5.30 3.90 -11.57
C THR A 130 -4.58 2.56 -11.49
N GLY A 131 -3.69 2.41 -10.51
CA GLY A 131 -2.93 1.19 -10.26
C GLY A 131 -3.13 0.63 -8.85
N LEU A 132 -3.16 -0.70 -8.74
CA LEU A 132 -3.07 -1.41 -7.49
C LEU A 132 -1.85 -2.33 -7.53
N VAL A 133 -0.93 -2.14 -6.58
CA VAL A 133 0.23 -3.01 -6.41
C VAL A 133 0.27 -3.52 -4.97
N GLY A 134 -0.05 -4.80 -4.76
CA GLY A 134 -0.09 -5.41 -3.44
C GLY A 134 -1.33 -6.25 -3.14
N LYS A 135 -1.78 -6.22 -1.88
CA LYS A 135 -2.89 -7.04 -1.36
C LYS A 135 -4.25 -6.40 -1.63
N TRP A 136 -5.13 -7.15 -2.31
CA TRP A 136 -6.53 -6.75 -2.52
C TRP A 136 -7.43 -7.10 -1.33
N HIS A 137 -7.61 -8.37 -1.05
CA HIS A 137 -8.40 -8.95 0.05
C HIS A 137 -9.88 -8.53 0.10
N LEU A 138 -10.48 -8.22 -1.05
CA LEU A 138 -11.89 -7.84 -1.17
C LEU A 138 -12.69 -8.77 -2.10
N GLY A 139 -12.26 -10.03 -2.20
CA GLY A 139 -12.89 -11.09 -2.98
C GLY A 139 -12.04 -11.56 -4.16
N THR A 140 -12.18 -12.85 -4.51
CA THR A 140 -11.31 -13.54 -5.50
C THR A 140 -12.02 -13.87 -6.80
N ARG A 141 -13.34 -13.65 -6.89
CA ARG A 141 -14.10 -13.87 -8.14
C ARG A 141 -13.92 -12.72 -9.12
N ASP A 142 -14.18 -12.97 -10.38
CA ASP A 142 -13.96 -11.97 -11.44
C ASP A 142 -14.73 -10.67 -11.20
N GLU A 143 -15.96 -10.73 -10.69
CA GLU A 143 -16.75 -9.54 -10.37
C GLU A 143 -16.15 -8.67 -9.25
N TYR A 144 -15.28 -9.25 -8.42
CA TYR A 144 -14.58 -8.55 -7.33
C TYR A 144 -13.14 -8.16 -7.71
N HIS A 145 -12.67 -8.60 -8.87
CA HIS A 145 -11.29 -8.38 -9.30
C HIS A 145 -10.97 -6.88 -9.41
N PRO A 146 -9.78 -6.40 -8.99
CA PRO A 146 -9.41 -4.98 -9.02
C PRO A 146 -9.69 -4.29 -10.36
N LEU A 147 -9.41 -4.95 -11.49
CA LEU A 147 -9.68 -4.41 -12.83
C LEU A 147 -11.17 -4.18 -13.13
N ASN A 148 -12.08 -4.77 -12.35
CA ASN A 148 -13.52 -4.55 -12.43
C ASN A 148 -14.01 -3.60 -11.32
N ARG A 149 -13.10 -2.96 -10.60
CA ARG A 149 -13.34 -2.11 -9.43
C ARG A 149 -12.55 -0.79 -9.52
N GLY A 150 -12.41 -0.27 -10.75
CA GLY A 150 -11.85 1.04 -11.02
C GLY A 150 -10.32 1.10 -11.14
N PHE A 151 -9.62 -0.02 -11.19
CA PHE A 151 -8.17 -0.05 -11.43
C PHE A 151 -7.86 -0.44 -12.87
N ASP A 152 -6.96 0.30 -13.54
CA ASP A 152 -6.46 0.01 -14.89
C ASP A 152 -5.33 -1.01 -14.87
N TYR A 153 -4.59 -1.07 -13.75
CA TYR A 153 -3.47 -2.00 -13.56
C TYR A 153 -3.57 -2.69 -12.20
N PHE A 154 -3.24 -3.97 -12.18
CA PHE A 154 -3.15 -4.77 -10.96
C PHE A 154 -1.90 -5.64 -10.96
N TYR A 155 -1.14 -5.57 -9.88
CA TYR A 155 -0.09 -6.54 -9.57
C TYR A 155 -0.16 -6.90 -8.09
N GLY A 156 -0.35 -8.19 -7.77
CA GLY A 156 -0.42 -8.60 -6.36
C GLY A 156 -1.27 -9.84 -6.12
N LEU A 157 -1.82 -9.92 -4.91
CA LEU A 157 -2.62 -11.06 -4.47
C LEU A 157 -4.07 -10.65 -4.17
N LEU A 158 -5.00 -11.57 -4.46
CA LEU A 158 -6.44 -11.34 -4.24
C LEU A 158 -6.90 -11.71 -2.83
N THR A 159 -6.10 -12.47 -2.08
CA THR A 159 -6.40 -13.10 -0.79
C THR A 159 -5.79 -12.35 0.40
N GLU A 160 -5.91 -12.94 1.60
CA GLU A 160 -5.42 -12.34 2.83
C GLU A 160 -3.89 -12.25 2.93
N GLY A 161 -3.16 -13.18 2.31
CA GLY A 161 -1.71 -13.25 2.40
C GLY A 161 -1.10 -14.26 1.44
N SER A 162 0.22 -14.29 1.39
CA SER A 162 1.04 -15.22 0.63
C SER A 162 2.39 -15.37 1.32
N ASP A 163 3.14 -16.40 0.97
CA ASP A 163 4.57 -16.44 1.29
C ASP A 163 5.28 -15.24 0.62
N TYR A 164 6.22 -14.64 1.32
CA TYR A 164 7.02 -13.51 0.81
C TYR A 164 8.17 -13.96 -0.09
N LEU A 165 8.60 -15.19 0.09
CA LEU A 165 9.68 -15.82 -0.67
C LEU A 165 9.42 -17.32 -0.64
N ASP A 166 9.86 -18.04 -1.68
CA ASP A 166 9.82 -19.49 -1.68
C ASP A 166 10.49 -20.02 -0.40
N PRO A 167 9.78 -20.82 0.42
CA PRO A 167 10.31 -21.36 1.66
C PRO A 167 11.57 -22.21 1.49
N THR A 168 11.80 -22.74 0.29
CA THR A 168 12.98 -23.53 -0.03
C THR A 168 14.19 -22.66 -0.44
N ASN A 169 13.98 -21.37 -0.63
CA ASN A 169 15.06 -20.43 -0.95
C ASN A 169 16.05 -20.34 0.22
N PRO A 170 17.37 -20.57 0.01
CA PRO A 170 18.37 -20.55 1.06
C PRO A 170 18.49 -19.19 1.78
N ASP A 171 18.04 -18.12 1.12
CA ASP A 171 18.02 -16.76 1.68
C ASP A 171 16.82 -16.50 2.59
N ALA A 172 15.82 -17.37 2.57
CA ALA A 172 14.61 -17.20 3.34
C ALA A 172 14.84 -17.44 4.84
N ARG A 173 14.33 -16.52 5.67
CA ARG A 173 14.23 -16.65 7.13
C ARG A 173 12.76 -16.61 7.48
N ILE A 174 12.22 -17.73 7.99
CA ILE A 174 10.78 -17.96 8.07
C ILE A 174 10.40 -18.50 9.43
N ILE A 175 9.32 -17.96 9.99
CA ILE A 175 8.61 -18.56 11.09
C ILE A 175 7.13 -18.66 10.72
N TYR A 176 6.63 -19.88 10.62
CA TYR A 176 5.21 -20.15 10.46
C TYR A 176 4.50 -20.23 11.80
N ARG A 177 3.45 -19.47 11.95
CA ARG A 177 2.58 -19.53 13.13
C ARG A 177 1.68 -20.77 13.07
N LYS A 178 1.78 -21.66 14.06
CA LYS A 178 0.73 -22.64 14.28
C LYS A 178 -0.50 -21.99 14.91
N TRP A 179 -1.62 -22.02 14.24
CA TRP A 179 -2.91 -21.74 14.85
C TRP A 179 -3.13 -22.67 16.02
N ARG A 180 -3.20 -22.15 17.24
CA ARG A 180 -3.41 -22.78 18.56
C ARG A 180 -2.14 -23.04 19.40
N GLY A 181 -1.36 -22.00 19.65
CA GLY A 181 -0.63 -21.89 20.94
C GLY A 181 0.65 -22.69 21.12
N GLU A 182 1.16 -23.39 20.13
CA GLU A 182 2.46 -24.03 20.17
C GLU A 182 3.37 -23.51 19.06
N TYR A 183 4.40 -22.79 19.45
CA TYR A 183 5.47 -22.36 18.57
C TYR A 183 6.67 -23.31 18.71
N PRO A 184 6.96 -24.17 17.75
CA PRO A 184 8.36 -24.48 17.45
C PRO A 184 8.80 -23.56 16.32
N PRO A 185 9.97 -22.88 16.43
CA PRO A 185 10.61 -22.29 15.27
C PRO A 185 10.92 -23.44 14.30
N ARG A 186 10.27 -23.47 13.17
CA ARG A 186 10.66 -24.36 12.07
C ARG A 186 11.41 -23.54 11.06
N ILE A 187 12.71 -23.50 11.24
CA ILE A 187 13.64 -23.13 10.21
C ILE A 187 13.60 -24.29 9.19
N ASN A 188 13.26 -24.00 7.94
CA ASN A 188 13.27 -24.93 6.81
C ASN A 188 12.32 -26.14 6.93
N SER A 189 11.03 -25.93 6.95
CA SER A 189 10.10 -27.01 6.58
C SER A 189 9.07 -26.48 5.58
N SER A 190 9.04 -27.12 4.40
CA SER A 190 7.91 -27.03 3.48
C SER A 190 6.62 -27.23 4.27
N SER A 191 5.88 -26.16 4.54
CA SER A 191 4.63 -26.29 5.24
C SER A 191 3.52 -26.62 4.27
N GLU A 192 2.96 -27.81 4.36
CA GLU A 192 1.70 -28.18 3.71
C GLU A 192 0.51 -27.28 4.14
N LEU A 193 0.76 -26.30 5.04
CA LEU A 193 -0.27 -25.43 5.62
C LEU A 193 -0.56 -24.16 4.79
N TRP A 194 0.39 -23.72 3.98
CA TRP A 194 0.22 -22.53 3.11
C TRP A 194 0.56 -22.83 1.65
N SER A 195 1.52 -23.71 1.37
CA SER A 195 1.88 -24.10 0.02
C SER A 195 0.81 -24.98 -0.62
N GLY A 196 0.17 -24.49 -1.65
CA GLY A 196 -0.76 -25.29 -2.47
C GLY A 196 -2.21 -24.82 -2.48
N ARG A 197 -2.54 -23.66 -1.91
CA ARG A 197 -3.82 -23.01 -2.21
C ARG A 197 -3.64 -22.22 -3.51
N ASP A 198 -4.47 -22.48 -4.49
CA ASP A 198 -4.62 -21.60 -5.67
C ASP A 198 -4.88 -20.13 -5.31
N SER A 199 -5.17 -19.88 -4.03
CA SER A 199 -5.42 -18.57 -3.44
C SER A 199 -4.19 -17.70 -3.25
N ASP A 200 -2.98 -18.27 -3.12
CA ASP A 200 -1.77 -17.54 -2.72
C ASP A 200 -0.92 -17.12 -3.94
N SER A 201 -1.53 -17.07 -5.11
CA SER A 201 -0.85 -16.71 -6.34
C SER A 201 -0.73 -15.21 -6.48
N ILE A 202 0.41 -14.79 -7.02
CA ILE A 202 0.59 -13.42 -7.51
C ILE A 202 0.02 -13.32 -8.91
N PHE A 203 -0.63 -12.21 -9.19
CA PHE A 203 -1.20 -11.91 -10.49
C PHE A 203 -0.60 -10.63 -11.05
N GLU A 204 -0.41 -10.57 -12.34
CA GLU A 204 -0.28 -9.34 -13.08
C GLU A 204 -1.52 -9.20 -13.97
N ASN A 205 -2.34 -8.23 -13.65
CA ASN A 205 -3.70 -8.12 -14.17
C ASN A 205 -4.52 -9.41 -13.88
N LYS A 206 -4.90 -10.16 -14.90
CA LYS A 206 -5.62 -11.43 -14.75
C LYS A 206 -4.71 -12.65 -14.89
N GLU A 207 -3.45 -12.46 -15.22
CA GLU A 207 -2.51 -13.55 -15.45
C GLU A 207 -1.81 -13.95 -14.15
N LYS A 208 -1.90 -15.23 -13.82
CA LYS A 208 -1.20 -15.79 -12.65
C LYS A 208 0.29 -15.94 -12.99
N LEU A 209 1.15 -15.55 -12.06
CA LEU A 209 2.59 -15.69 -12.19
C LEU A 209 3.25 -16.23 -10.92
N VAL A 210 4.46 -16.75 -11.08
CA VAL A 210 5.34 -17.11 -9.97
C VAL A 210 6.28 -15.94 -9.72
N GLU A 211 6.22 -15.37 -8.52
CA GLU A 211 7.15 -14.32 -8.11
C GLU A 211 8.31 -14.96 -7.34
N GLU A 212 9.53 -14.83 -7.89
CA GLU A 212 10.74 -15.40 -7.31
C GLU A 212 11.45 -14.43 -6.35
N ARG A 213 11.16 -13.13 -6.46
CA ARG A 213 11.73 -12.09 -5.59
C ARG A 213 11.03 -12.06 -4.25
N TYR A 214 11.69 -11.48 -3.25
CA TYR A 214 11.04 -11.14 -2.00
C TYR A 214 9.84 -10.21 -2.26
N LEU A 215 8.66 -10.59 -1.79
CA LEU A 215 7.40 -9.98 -2.23
C LEU A 215 7.32 -8.47 -1.94
N THR A 216 7.87 -8.02 -0.81
CA THR A 216 7.95 -6.57 -0.48
C THR A 216 8.77 -5.81 -1.50
N ASP A 217 9.92 -6.37 -1.93
CA ASP A 217 10.77 -5.77 -2.96
C ASP A 217 10.12 -5.81 -4.34
N ALA A 218 9.38 -6.89 -4.63
CA ALA A 218 8.62 -7.04 -5.89
C ALA A 218 7.51 -5.97 -5.99
N PHE A 219 6.76 -5.73 -4.92
CA PHE A 219 5.75 -4.66 -4.89
C PHE A 219 6.39 -3.29 -5.08
N THR A 220 7.49 -3.02 -4.39
CA THR A 220 8.24 -1.76 -4.56
C THR A 220 8.68 -1.57 -6.01
N SER A 221 9.28 -2.59 -6.62
CA SER A 221 9.73 -2.55 -8.01
C SER A 221 8.58 -2.30 -9.00
N LYS A 222 7.43 -2.95 -8.81
CA LYS A 222 6.25 -2.74 -9.68
C LYS A 222 5.62 -1.36 -9.47
N ALA A 223 5.61 -0.86 -8.24
CA ALA A 223 5.14 0.49 -7.93
C ALA A 223 6.01 1.57 -8.60
N THR A 224 7.34 1.43 -8.55
CA THR A 224 8.25 2.37 -9.22
C THR A 224 8.17 2.31 -10.74
N SER A 225 7.95 1.12 -11.31
CA SER A 225 7.66 0.97 -12.74
C SER A 225 6.38 1.71 -13.12
N PHE A 226 5.29 1.50 -12.37
CA PHE A 226 4.01 2.19 -12.61
C PHE A 226 4.18 3.73 -12.55
N ILE A 227 4.86 4.26 -11.53
CA ILE A 227 5.15 5.71 -11.42
C ILE A 227 5.92 6.21 -12.63
N SER A 228 6.95 5.48 -13.06
CA SER A 228 7.80 5.87 -14.19
C SER A 228 7.07 5.85 -15.54
N GLU A 229 6.18 4.88 -15.73
CA GLU A 229 5.37 4.72 -16.95
C GLU A 229 4.31 5.84 -17.05
N HIS A 230 3.74 6.28 -15.91
CA HIS A 230 2.67 7.28 -15.86
C HIS A 230 3.11 8.67 -15.41
N LYS A 231 4.41 8.97 -15.44
CA LYS A 231 4.98 10.25 -14.98
C LYS A 231 4.48 11.50 -15.71
N SER A 232 3.84 11.35 -16.85
CA SER A 232 3.35 12.46 -17.69
C SER A 232 1.84 12.71 -17.60
N GLU A 233 1.15 11.95 -16.75
CA GLU A 233 -0.30 12.03 -16.57
C GLU A 233 -0.66 11.83 -15.10
N PRO A 234 -1.80 12.35 -14.62
CA PRO A 234 -2.19 12.16 -13.23
C PRO A 234 -2.48 10.69 -12.95
N PHE A 235 -1.90 10.15 -11.89
CA PHE A 235 -2.11 8.77 -11.48
C PHE A 235 -2.56 8.64 -10.02
N PHE A 236 -3.28 7.55 -9.75
CA PHE A 236 -3.60 7.06 -8.43
C PHE A 236 -2.97 5.67 -8.26
N LEU A 237 -2.03 5.55 -7.36
CA LEU A 237 -1.44 4.27 -6.99
C LEU A 237 -1.91 3.87 -5.59
N TYR A 238 -2.73 2.83 -5.50
CA TYR A 238 -3.00 2.13 -4.25
C TYR A 238 -1.92 1.06 -4.06
N LEU A 239 -1.11 1.20 -3.02
CA LEU A 239 0.05 0.36 -2.71
C LEU A 239 -0.15 -0.35 -1.37
N PRO A 240 -1.02 -1.37 -1.30
CA PRO A 240 -1.28 -2.14 -0.09
C PRO A 240 -0.23 -3.23 0.10
N TYR A 241 0.85 -2.88 0.79
CA TYR A 241 1.86 -3.86 1.19
C TYR A 241 1.28 -4.93 2.11
N THR A 242 1.78 -6.16 1.98
CA THR A 242 1.48 -7.25 2.91
C THR A 242 2.33 -7.20 4.17
N ALA A 243 3.53 -6.64 4.12
CA ALA A 243 4.40 -6.50 5.29
C ALA A 243 3.82 -5.50 6.31
N PRO A 244 3.96 -5.79 7.62
CA PRO A 244 4.59 -6.95 8.24
C PRO A 244 3.64 -8.12 8.62
N HIS A 245 2.47 -8.27 7.96
CA HIS A 245 1.54 -9.39 8.18
C HIS A 245 2.24 -10.75 8.04
N GLY A 246 1.81 -11.75 8.81
CA GLY A 246 2.33 -13.11 8.71
C GLY A 246 2.03 -13.82 7.36
N PRO A 247 2.85 -14.82 6.96
CA PRO A 247 3.90 -15.46 7.74
C PRO A 247 5.08 -14.51 8.02
N LEU A 248 5.75 -14.67 9.16
CA LEU A 248 6.96 -13.92 9.44
C LEU A 248 8.08 -14.46 8.56
N GLN A 249 8.40 -13.73 7.51
CA GLN A 249 9.35 -14.16 6.49
C GLN A 249 10.12 -12.98 5.93
N THR A 250 11.45 -13.10 5.88
CA THR A 250 12.33 -12.07 5.36
C THR A 250 13.53 -12.70 4.65
N THR A 251 14.33 -11.90 3.95
CA THR A 251 15.59 -12.35 3.38
C THR A 251 16.73 -12.26 4.41
N GLN A 252 17.82 -13.01 4.15
CA GLN A 252 19.03 -12.92 4.96
C GLN A 252 19.56 -11.49 5.03
N TYR A 253 19.45 -10.72 3.95
CA TYR A 253 19.91 -9.33 3.87
C TYR A 253 19.25 -8.44 4.95
N TYR A 254 17.94 -8.42 5.03
CA TYR A 254 17.22 -7.62 6.04
C TYR A 254 17.41 -8.19 7.45
N TYR A 255 17.38 -9.51 7.57
CA TYR A 255 17.58 -10.20 8.84
C TYR A 255 18.92 -9.87 9.51
N ASP A 256 19.99 -9.73 8.74
CA ASP A 256 21.34 -9.45 9.27
C ASP A 256 21.51 -8.04 9.84
N LYS A 257 20.60 -7.12 9.53
CA LYS A 257 20.60 -5.77 10.12
C LYS A 257 20.20 -5.77 11.59
N TYR A 258 19.44 -6.78 12.05
CA TYR A 258 18.88 -6.89 13.39
C TYR A 258 19.57 -7.95 14.27
N LYS A 259 20.89 -8.10 14.15
CA LYS A 259 21.69 -9.10 14.93
C LYS A 259 21.63 -8.90 16.44
N SER A 260 21.33 -7.70 16.91
CA SER A 260 21.17 -7.39 18.32
C SER A 260 19.86 -7.92 18.92
N VAL A 261 18.83 -8.16 18.11
CA VAL A 261 17.54 -8.70 18.54
C VAL A 261 17.68 -10.20 18.73
N LYS A 262 17.55 -10.67 19.97
CA LYS A 262 17.79 -12.07 20.34
C LYS A 262 16.60 -12.99 20.05
N ASN A 263 15.38 -12.45 20.14
CA ASN A 263 14.18 -13.22 19.81
C ASN A 263 14.06 -13.34 18.29
N GLU A 264 14.06 -14.55 17.78
CA GLU A 264 14.09 -14.86 16.35
C GLU A 264 12.87 -14.27 15.62
N SER A 265 11.67 -14.46 16.16
CA SER A 265 10.45 -13.96 15.57
C SER A 265 10.40 -12.42 15.54
N GLN A 266 10.83 -11.78 16.63
CA GLN A 266 10.91 -10.32 16.70
C GLN A 266 11.96 -9.77 15.73
N ARG A 267 13.06 -10.50 15.55
CA ARG A 267 14.11 -10.16 14.60
C ARG A 267 13.60 -10.20 13.15
N ILE A 268 12.87 -11.25 12.79
CA ILE A 268 12.26 -11.37 11.46
C ILE A 268 11.20 -10.29 11.27
N TYR A 269 10.36 -10.04 12.25
CA TYR A 269 9.34 -8.99 12.21
C TYR A 269 9.96 -7.59 11.97
N ALA A 270 11.00 -7.25 12.73
CA ALA A 270 11.74 -6.00 12.53
C ALA A 270 12.37 -5.90 11.14
N ALA A 271 12.91 -7.00 10.62
CA ALA A 271 13.48 -7.06 9.28
C ALA A 271 12.43 -6.91 8.17
N MET A 272 11.20 -7.39 8.39
CA MET A 272 10.08 -7.15 7.45
C MET A 272 9.70 -5.68 7.39
N ILE A 273 9.69 -4.99 8.54
CA ILE A 273 9.43 -3.54 8.60
C ILE A 273 10.57 -2.74 7.96
N ASP A 274 11.82 -3.16 8.14
CA ASP A 274 12.97 -2.53 7.46
C ASP A 274 12.87 -2.67 5.93
N ALA A 275 12.40 -3.79 5.43
CA ALA A 275 12.15 -3.97 3.99
C ALA A 275 11.05 -3.05 3.48
N LEU A 276 9.96 -2.91 4.24
CA LEU A 276 8.89 -1.98 3.94
C LEU A 276 9.39 -0.53 3.92
N ASP A 277 10.12 -0.11 4.97
CA ASP A 277 10.68 1.24 5.06
C ASP A 277 11.65 1.52 3.91
N SER A 278 12.51 0.56 3.58
CA SER A 278 13.42 0.65 2.43
C SER A 278 12.65 0.82 1.12
N GLY A 279 11.56 0.08 0.94
CA GLY A 279 10.67 0.20 -0.23
C GLY A 279 10.04 1.59 -0.34
N ILE A 280 9.60 2.17 0.79
CA ILE A 280 9.07 3.54 0.84
C ILE A 280 10.14 4.55 0.43
N GLY A 281 11.38 4.36 0.87
CA GLY A 281 12.52 5.17 0.43
C GLY A 281 12.68 5.16 -1.08
N VAL A 282 12.66 3.97 -1.69
CA VAL A 282 12.76 3.82 -3.16
C VAL A 282 11.60 4.50 -3.90
N ILE A 283 10.38 4.48 -3.35
CA ILE A 283 9.23 5.22 -3.93
C ILE A 283 9.50 6.74 -3.90
N ILE A 284 9.95 7.26 -2.76
CA ILE A 284 10.27 8.69 -2.61
C ILE A 284 11.37 9.09 -3.60
N ASP A 285 12.45 8.33 -3.66
CA ASP A 285 13.57 8.58 -4.58
C ASP A 285 13.11 8.55 -6.05
N THR A 286 12.19 7.65 -6.41
CA THR A 286 11.62 7.59 -7.76
C THR A 286 10.81 8.84 -8.09
N LEU A 287 10.01 9.35 -7.16
CA LEU A 287 9.27 10.59 -7.33
C LEU A 287 10.22 11.80 -7.46
N GLU A 288 11.28 11.85 -6.65
CA GLU A 288 12.32 12.88 -6.73
C GLU A 288 13.04 12.85 -8.09
N GLN A 289 13.43 11.67 -8.58
CA GLN A 289 14.10 11.48 -9.88
C GLN A 289 13.26 11.92 -11.09
N HIS A 290 11.94 11.86 -10.96
CA HIS A 290 11.01 12.29 -12.01
C HIS A 290 10.43 13.70 -11.79
N ASP A 291 10.92 14.46 -10.81
CA ASP A 291 10.41 15.78 -10.41
C ASP A 291 8.92 15.78 -10.01
N LEU A 292 8.42 14.66 -9.49
CA LEU A 292 7.00 14.46 -9.14
C LEU A 292 6.70 14.67 -7.66
N ILE A 293 7.71 14.73 -6.79
CA ILE A 293 7.52 14.71 -5.32
C ILE A 293 6.63 15.86 -4.83
N ASN A 294 6.76 17.06 -5.42
CA ASN A 294 5.97 18.24 -5.04
C ASN A 294 4.55 18.23 -5.61
N ASP A 295 4.28 17.38 -6.59
CA ASP A 295 2.97 17.27 -7.25
C ASP A 295 2.29 15.93 -6.89
N THR A 296 2.72 15.28 -5.79
CA THR A 296 2.18 13.99 -5.35
C THR A 296 1.73 14.04 -3.90
N LEU A 297 0.47 13.69 -3.66
CA LEU A 297 -0.05 13.43 -2.32
C LEU A 297 0.28 11.99 -1.93
N ILE A 298 1.02 11.82 -0.85
CA ILE A 298 1.40 10.49 -0.33
C ILE A 298 0.71 10.28 1.01
N PHE A 299 -0.09 9.21 1.11
CA PHE A 299 -0.69 8.74 2.35
C PHE A 299 -0.02 7.44 2.78
N LEU A 300 0.32 7.32 4.05
CA LEU A 300 0.72 6.06 4.68
C LEU A 300 -0.19 5.78 5.85
N ILE A 301 -0.90 4.65 5.81
CA ILE A 301 -1.87 4.27 6.83
C ILE A 301 -1.75 2.76 7.07
N SER A 302 -1.83 2.30 8.31
CA SER A 302 -2.02 0.86 8.58
C SER A 302 -3.50 0.47 8.46
N ASP A 303 -3.78 -0.75 8.04
CA ASP A 303 -5.16 -1.23 7.86
C ASP A 303 -5.86 -1.59 9.19
N ASN A 304 -5.10 -1.94 10.20
CA ASN A 304 -5.51 -2.14 11.59
C ASN A 304 -4.28 -2.05 12.52
N GLY A 305 -4.49 -2.13 13.79
CA GLY A 305 -3.39 -2.19 14.74
C GLY A 305 -2.56 -3.47 14.59
N GLY A 306 -1.31 -3.42 14.98
CA GLY A 306 -0.38 -4.53 14.91
C GLY A 306 -0.87 -5.78 15.63
N GLY A 307 -0.57 -6.93 15.05
CA GLY A 307 -0.85 -8.22 15.65
C GLY A 307 0.08 -8.50 16.83
N VAL A 308 -0.41 -8.35 18.07
CA VAL A 308 0.39 -8.55 19.28
C VAL A 308 1.03 -9.95 19.32
N ALA A 309 0.34 -10.94 18.78
CA ALA A 309 0.84 -12.30 18.69
C ALA A 309 1.93 -12.47 17.60
N ASP A 310 2.06 -11.50 16.69
CA ASP A 310 3.05 -11.45 15.64
C ASP A 310 4.14 -10.40 15.92
N TYR A 311 4.27 -9.99 17.20
CA TYR A 311 5.23 -9.00 17.71
C TYR A 311 4.92 -7.53 17.37
N GLY A 312 3.75 -7.22 16.80
CA GLY A 312 3.31 -5.86 16.57
C GLY A 312 3.15 -5.08 17.88
N SER A 313 3.71 -3.89 17.93
CA SER A 313 3.67 -3.01 19.09
C SER A 313 2.67 -1.88 18.89
N ASN A 314 1.63 -1.85 19.73
CA ASN A 314 0.62 -0.78 19.70
C ASN A 314 0.80 0.18 20.89
N PHE A 315 1.95 0.17 21.57
CA PHE A 315 2.21 1.04 22.71
C PHE A 315 1.96 2.53 22.34
N PRO A 316 1.37 3.33 23.20
CA PRO A 316 0.92 3.04 24.57
C PRO A 316 -0.51 2.44 24.66
N PHE A 317 -1.10 2.04 23.55
CA PHE A 317 -2.49 1.60 23.51
C PHE A 317 -2.66 0.13 23.88
N ARG A 318 -3.84 -0.16 24.41
CA ARG A 318 -4.20 -1.50 24.86
C ARG A 318 -4.50 -2.40 23.66
N LEU A 319 -3.96 -3.65 23.70
CA LEU A 319 -4.20 -4.72 22.72
C LEU A 319 -3.80 -4.32 21.28
N GLY A 320 -4.45 -4.88 20.26
CA GLY A 320 -4.11 -4.71 18.85
C GLY A 320 -5.16 -5.34 17.95
N LYS A 321 -4.73 -5.83 16.79
CA LYS A 321 -5.57 -6.53 15.79
C LYS A 321 -6.62 -7.42 16.44
N HIS A 322 -7.80 -7.54 15.81
CA HIS A 322 -8.98 -8.27 16.27
C HIS A 322 -9.69 -7.67 17.49
N THR A 323 -9.29 -6.50 17.98
CA THR A 323 -9.94 -5.85 19.12
C THR A 323 -10.35 -4.43 18.81
N LEU A 324 -11.48 -3.97 19.37
CA LEU A 324 -11.96 -2.58 19.25
C LEU A 324 -11.33 -1.62 20.29
N PHE A 325 -10.28 -2.05 20.98
CA PHE A 325 -9.50 -1.15 21.81
C PHE A 325 -8.63 -0.23 20.94
N GLU A 326 -8.14 0.87 21.54
CA GLU A 326 -7.28 1.84 20.84
C GLU A 326 -6.15 1.16 20.03
N GLY A 327 -5.47 0.16 20.61
CA GLY A 327 -4.41 -0.56 19.90
C GLY A 327 -4.86 -1.35 18.67
N GLY A 328 -6.16 -1.60 18.52
CA GLY A 328 -6.69 -2.31 17.33
C GLY A 328 -7.14 -1.40 16.20
N VAL A 329 -7.50 -0.14 16.50
CA VAL A 329 -8.13 0.78 15.54
C VAL A 329 -7.43 2.12 15.39
N ARG A 330 -6.57 2.51 16.33
CA ARG A 330 -5.73 3.70 16.24
C ARG A 330 -4.37 3.31 15.67
N VAL A 331 -4.08 3.83 14.51
CA VAL A 331 -3.01 3.30 13.64
C VAL A 331 -2.04 4.40 13.21
N PRO A 332 -0.82 4.04 12.77
CA PRO A 332 0.06 4.98 12.08
C PRO A 332 -0.65 5.62 10.89
N PHE A 333 -0.60 6.95 10.85
CA PHE A 333 -1.18 7.72 9.76
C PHE A 333 -0.31 8.96 9.48
N VAL A 334 0.21 9.03 8.25
CA VAL A 334 1.02 10.13 7.73
C VAL A 334 0.43 10.59 6.39
N MET A 335 0.49 11.88 6.14
CA MET A 335 0.15 12.48 4.84
C MET A 335 1.21 13.50 4.46
#